data_21ad9bf0301770f771921550c5db8607
#
_entry.id   21ad9bf0301770f771921550c5db8607
#
_cell.length_a   1.000
_cell.length_b   1.000
_cell.length_c   1.000
_cell.angle_alpha   90.00
_cell.angle_beta   90.00
_cell.angle_gamma   90.00
#
_symmetry.space_group_name_H-M   'P 1'
#
loop_
_entity.id
_entity.type
_entity.pdbx_description
1 polymer ?
#
loop_
_entity_poly.entity_id
_entity_poly.type
_entity_poly.pdbx_seq_one_letter_code
_entity_poly.pdbx_strand_id
1 'polypeptide(L)'
;SVELARRLVALGHSTPALATTIRRFRTAIEIFREANVPVFSELEELAARYQRITGSMTAEWEGQERPLPQLQPFLKSPDRDVRERAYRAATQPYMEERGALSGLFDQMYALRQRAARQAGFANYRDYVFPAKFRFDYTPADCERFHAAIERTVSPAVERVLEQRRRKLAVEALRPWDLAVDPDRAAPIRPFRDSDEFTETATRVFQEVDRRLGAQFKTMVDERLLDLDSRKGKAPGGYCETLHFRGRPFIFMNAVGLVDDVMTLMHEAGHAFHAFAAHAQPLIWQRHPGSEAAELASMSMELLASRHLAKPVGFFTEEQHLRASLEHLEDVLLSLTHIASVDAFQTWIYTSPDGADAAARDAAWLRIRSRFERGVDWSGLERERVARWYRQLHIFLYPFYYIEYGIAQIGALQVWRNSLRDPARAVARYREALALGAVRGLPEIYAAAGARLSFDATLIGELVELVEEEIGRIRGRVG
;
A
#
# COMPACT_ATOMS: atom_id res chain seq x y z
N SER A 1 20.29 15.24 10.00
CA SER A 1 20.20 15.41 11.47
C SER A 1 19.61 16.78 11.79
N VAL A 2 18.94 16.91 12.94
CA VAL A 2 18.31 18.16 13.40
C VAL A 2 19.34 19.30 13.57
N GLU A 3 20.56 18.97 13.96
CA GLU A 3 21.64 19.96 14.08
C GLU A 3 21.98 20.63 12.71
N LEU A 4 22.04 19.85 11.63
CA LEU A 4 22.22 20.39 10.28
C LEU A 4 21.02 21.26 9.86
N ALA A 5 19.80 20.83 10.17
CA ALA A 5 18.59 21.62 9.91
C ALA A 5 18.62 22.97 10.65
N ARG A 6 19.05 22.99 11.94
CA ARG A 6 19.22 24.23 12.72
C ARG A 6 20.19 25.20 12.05
N ARG A 7 21.36 24.70 11.61
CA ARG A 7 22.35 25.52 10.92
C ARG A 7 21.82 26.07 9.60
N LEU A 8 21.16 25.24 8.80
CA LEU A 8 20.59 25.66 7.51
C LEU A 8 19.47 26.71 7.68
N VAL A 9 18.59 26.53 8.68
CA VAL A 9 17.54 27.51 8.97
C VAL A 9 18.12 28.83 9.50
N ALA A 10 19.18 28.76 10.32
CA ALA A 10 19.86 29.96 10.87
C ALA A 10 20.55 30.80 9.79
N LEU A 11 20.95 30.22 8.64
CA LEU A 11 21.49 30.98 7.52
C LEU A 11 20.50 31.95 6.87
N GLY A 12 19.19 31.80 7.16
CA GLY A 12 18.15 32.72 6.70
C GLY A 12 17.88 32.70 5.19
N HIS A 13 18.50 31.78 4.44
CA HIS A 13 18.23 31.64 3.02
C HIS A 13 16.80 31.12 2.79
N SER A 14 16.02 31.91 2.07
CA SER A 14 14.65 31.54 1.68
C SER A 14 14.43 31.89 0.22
N THR A 15 14.20 30.89 -0.59
CA THR A 15 13.76 31.03 -1.98
C THR A 15 12.49 30.17 -2.18
N PRO A 16 11.64 30.45 -3.17
CA PRO A 16 10.48 29.60 -3.46
C PRO A 16 10.84 28.13 -3.64
N ALA A 17 12.00 27.82 -4.20
CA ALA A 17 12.48 26.46 -4.40
C ALA A 17 12.86 25.75 -3.08
N LEU A 18 13.16 26.50 -2.02
CA LEU A 18 13.54 25.97 -0.70
C LEU A 18 12.38 26.00 0.31
N ALA A 19 11.26 26.61 -0.03
CA ALA A 19 10.16 26.85 0.92
C ALA A 19 9.69 25.57 1.64
N THR A 20 9.42 24.49 0.89
CA THR A 20 9.00 23.20 1.47
C THR A 20 10.11 22.58 2.31
N THR A 21 11.37 22.61 1.84
CA THR A 21 12.53 22.09 2.58
C THR A 21 12.72 22.82 3.91
N ILE A 22 12.67 24.15 3.90
CA ILE A 22 12.80 24.96 5.12
C ILE A 22 11.63 24.71 6.08
N ARG A 23 10.40 24.59 5.56
CA ARG A 23 9.23 24.22 6.38
C ARG A 23 9.46 22.88 7.09
N ARG A 24 9.91 21.86 6.36
CA ARG A 24 10.24 20.52 6.94
C ARG A 24 11.34 20.64 8.02
N PHE A 25 12.38 21.41 7.77
CA PHE A 25 13.44 21.61 8.76
C PHE A 25 12.94 22.31 10.02
N ARG A 26 12.15 23.37 9.88
CA ARG A 26 11.55 24.07 11.03
C ARG A 26 10.66 23.13 11.85
N THR A 27 9.80 22.37 11.19
CA THR A 27 8.96 21.38 11.88
C THR A 27 9.79 20.32 12.59
N ALA A 28 10.81 19.76 11.93
CA ALA A 28 11.70 18.78 12.55
C ALA A 28 12.41 19.33 13.80
N ILE A 29 12.83 20.60 13.76
CA ILE A 29 13.44 21.29 14.91
C ILE A 29 12.41 21.49 16.04
N GLU A 30 11.21 21.92 15.68
CA GLU A 30 10.13 22.22 16.62
C GLU A 30 9.69 21.02 17.44
N ILE A 31 9.52 19.86 16.79
CA ILE A 31 9.06 18.63 17.45
C ILE A 31 10.19 17.84 18.08
N PHE A 32 11.45 18.14 17.79
CA PHE A 32 12.60 17.41 18.32
C PHE A 32 12.72 17.56 19.82
N ARG A 33 12.89 16.43 20.51
CA ARG A 33 13.26 16.37 21.94
C ARG A 33 14.38 15.35 22.10
N GLU A 34 15.46 15.75 22.74
CA GLU A 34 16.58 14.85 23.04
C GLU A 34 16.12 13.65 23.87
N ALA A 35 15.18 13.87 24.80
CA ALA A 35 14.57 12.81 25.61
C ALA A 35 13.80 11.77 24.80
N ASN A 36 13.46 12.05 23.52
CA ASN A 36 12.81 11.09 22.63
C ASN A 36 13.80 10.18 21.88
N VAL A 37 15.08 10.50 21.84
CA VAL A 37 16.09 9.68 21.13
C VAL A 37 16.11 8.24 21.68
N PRO A 38 16.27 7.99 23.00
CA PRO A 38 16.22 6.64 23.52
C PRO A 38 14.84 5.98 23.34
N VAL A 39 13.74 6.75 23.33
CA VAL A 39 12.40 6.22 23.09
C VAL A 39 12.27 5.62 21.69
N PHE A 40 12.81 6.32 20.68
CA PHE A 40 12.79 5.80 19.31
C PHE A 40 13.72 4.62 19.11
N SER A 41 14.90 4.58 19.78
CA SER A 41 15.77 3.40 19.76
C SER A 41 15.07 2.16 20.35
N GLU A 42 14.36 2.33 21.46
CA GLU A 42 13.58 1.26 22.07
C GLU A 42 12.43 0.80 21.16
N LEU A 43 11.77 1.72 20.45
CA LEU A 43 10.75 1.38 19.46
C LEU A 43 11.31 0.56 18.29
N GLU A 44 12.53 0.84 17.81
CA GLU A 44 13.21 0.04 16.79
C GLU A 44 13.52 -1.38 17.26
N GLU A 45 13.94 -1.55 18.51
CA GLU A 45 14.17 -2.86 19.12
C GLU A 45 12.86 -3.68 19.21
N LEU A 46 11.76 -3.02 19.62
CA LEU A 46 10.44 -3.66 19.64
C LEU A 46 9.94 -4.00 18.24
N ALA A 47 10.20 -3.15 17.24
CA ALA A 47 9.89 -3.43 15.83
C ALA A 47 10.64 -4.67 15.34
N ALA A 48 11.94 -4.78 15.62
CA ALA A 48 12.73 -5.97 15.31
C ALA A 48 12.19 -7.22 16.02
N ARG A 49 11.68 -7.07 17.26
CA ARG A 49 11.06 -8.19 18.01
C ARG A 49 9.75 -8.64 17.34
N TYR A 50 8.89 -7.70 16.89
CA TYR A 50 7.70 -8.04 16.13
C TYR A 50 8.06 -8.86 14.87
N GLN A 51 9.05 -8.39 14.09
CA GLN A 51 9.50 -9.09 12.88
C GLN A 51 10.04 -10.49 13.17
N ARG A 52 10.77 -10.69 14.29
CA ARG A 52 11.25 -12.02 14.72
C ARG A 52 10.08 -12.94 15.06
N ILE A 53 9.11 -12.48 15.85
CA ILE A 53 7.94 -13.29 16.22
C ILE A 53 7.18 -13.70 14.96
N THR A 54 6.80 -12.74 14.12
CA THR A 54 5.97 -13.03 12.93
C THR A 54 6.74 -13.76 11.84
N GLY A 55 8.03 -13.50 11.69
CA GLY A 55 8.89 -14.16 10.70
C GLY A 55 9.23 -15.62 11.06
N SER A 56 9.14 -16.01 12.35
CA SER A 56 9.34 -17.38 12.79
C SER A 56 8.06 -18.23 12.79
N MET A 57 6.90 -17.62 12.49
CA MET A 57 5.63 -18.35 12.47
C MET A 57 5.59 -19.38 11.34
N THR A 58 5.24 -20.61 11.72
CA THR A 58 5.04 -21.74 10.81
C THR A 58 3.68 -22.36 11.07
N ALA A 59 3.23 -23.19 10.15
CA ALA A 59 2.04 -24.01 10.30
C ALA A 59 2.31 -25.44 9.85
N GLU A 60 1.70 -26.40 10.54
CA GLU A 60 1.69 -27.77 10.08
C GLU A 60 0.70 -27.93 8.91
N TRP A 61 1.20 -28.45 7.79
CA TRP A 61 0.42 -28.68 6.58
C TRP A 61 0.84 -30.00 5.90
N GLU A 62 -0.09 -30.94 5.83
CA GLU A 62 0.14 -32.27 5.22
C GLU A 62 1.35 -33.00 5.84
N GLY A 63 1.47 -32.94 7.17
CA GLY A 63 2.56 -33.60 7.90
C GLY A 63 3.91 -32.91 7.81
N GLN A 64 3.96 -31.69 7.31
CA GLN A 64 5.19 -30.87 7.20
C GLN A 64 5.00 -29.49 7.84
N GLU A 65 5.99 -29.05 8.57
CA GLU A 65 6.08 -27.68 9.05
C GLU A 65 6.44 -26.73 7.91
N ARG A 66 5.61 -25.70 7.67
CA ARG A 66 5.79 -24.75 6.55
C ARG A 66 5.71 -23.30 7.07
N PRO A 67 6.56 -22.39 6.57
CA PRO A 67 6.36 -20.96 6.72
C PRO A 67 5.00 -20.52 6.17
N LEU A 68 4.34 -19.55 6.83
CA LEU A 68 2.99 -19.13 6.46
C LEU A 68 2.82 -18.69 4.99
N PRO A 69 3.79 -18.02 4.34
CA PRO A 69 3.68 -17.68 2.92
C PRO A 69 3.52 -18.90 1.99
N GLN A 70 4.03 -20.06 2.37
CA GLN A 70 3.89 -21.29 1.59
C GLN A 70 2.48 -21.89 1.59
N LEU A 71 1.57 -21.36 2.45
CA LEU A 71 0.15 -21.76 2.42
C LEU A 71 -0.67 -20.94 1.40
N GLN A 72 -0.14 -19.86 0.84
CA GLN A 72 -0.86 -19.00 -0.10
C GLN A 72 -1.44 -19.75 -1.32
N PRO A 73 -0.73 -20.68 -1.97
CA PRO A 73 -1.31 -21.46 -3.07
C PRO A 73 -2.54 -22.28 -2.67
N PHE A 74 -2.58 -22.77 -1.43
CA PHE A 74 -3.72 -23.56 -0.91
C PHE A 74 -4.94 -22.68 -0.60
N LEU A 75 -4.73 -21.39 -0.27
CA LEU A 75 -5.82 -20.42 -0.13
C LEU A 75 -6.48 -20.09 -1.48
N LYS A 76 -5.78 -20.30 -2.59
CA LYS A 76 -6.29 -20.14 -3.96
C LYS A 76 -6.84 -21.48 -4.55
N SER A 77 -6.86 -22.57 -3.79
CA SER A 77 -7.34 -23.88 -4.26
C SER A 77 -8.80 -23.81 -4.73
N PRO A 78 -9.18 -24.50 -5.82
CA PRO A 78 -10.58 -24.65 -6.22
C PRO A 78 -11.42 -25.43 -5.19
N ASP A 79 -10.77 -26.32 -4.40
CA ASP A 79 -11.41 -27.07 -3.31
C ASP A 79 -11.60 -26.18 -2.09
N ARG A 80 -12.85 -25.98 -1.67
CA ARG A 80 -13.23 -25.13 -0.54
C ARG A 80 -12.71 -25.64 0.80
N ASP A 81 -12.72 -26.96 1.01
CA ASP A 81 -12.26 -27.57 2.26
C ASP A 81 -10.75 -27.41 2.42
N VAL A 82 -10.00 -27.48 1.31
CA VAL A 82 -8.56 -27.16 1.30
C VAL A 82 -8.34 -25.70 1.68
N ARG A 83 -9.11 -24.75 1.12
CA ARG A 83 -9.00 -23.33 1.45
C ARG A 83 -9.28 -23.05 2.92
N GLU A 84 -10.36 -23.64 3.47
CA GLU A 84 -10.72 -23.47 4.87
C GLU A 84 -9.61 -23.98 5.80
N ARG A 85 -9.11 -25.19 5.55
CA ARG A 85 -8.01 -25.78 6.34
C ARG A 85 -6.75 -24.91 6.27
N ALA A 86 -6.38 -24.45 5.05
CA ALA A 86 -5.23 -23.58 4.86
C ALA A 86 -5.39 -22.23 5.56
N TYR A 87 -6.59 -21.63 5.52
CA TYR A 87 -6.90 -20.38 6.22
C TYR A 87 -6.76 -20.55 7.75
N ARG A 88 -7.33 -21.61 8.31
CA ARG A 88 -7.25 -21.91 9.74
C ARG A 88 -5.79 -22.15 10.16
N ALA A 89 -5.06 -22.96 9.41
CA ALA A 89 -3.63 -23.22 9.65
C ALA A 89 -2.78 -21.93 9.59
N ALA A 90 -3.01 -21.08 8.59
CA ALA A 90 -2.29 -19.81 8.46
C ALA A 90 -2.63 -18.76 9.52
N THR A 91 -3.81 -18.86 10.16
CA THR A 91 -4.27 -17.90 11.17
C THR A 91 -3.93 -18.37 12.59
N GLN A 92 -3.83 -19.66 12.82
CA GLN A 92 -3.60 -20.26 14.15
C GLN A 92 -2.38 -19.69 14.88
N PRO A 93 -1.18 -19.53 14.24
CA PRO A 93 0.01 -18.99 14.94
C PRO A 93 -0.20 -17.58 15.49
N TYR A 94 -0.96 -16.72 14.78
CA TYR A 94 -1.29 -15.38 15.27
C TYR A 94 -2.24 -15.40 16.47
N MET A 95 -3.12 -16.41 16.55
CA MET A 95 -3.99 -16.58 17.71
C MET A 95 -3.20 -17.10 18.93
N GLU A 96 -2.23 -17.97 18.72
CA GLU A 96 -1.32 -18.49 19.74
C GLU A 96 -0.41 -17.40 20.29
N GLU A 97 0.21 -16.62 19.40
CA GLU A 97 1.12 -15.53 19.74
C GLU A 97 0.39 -14.22 20.14
N ARG A 98 -0.94 -14.20 20.16
CA ARG A 98 -1.73 -13.00 20.48
C ARG A 98 -1.28 -12.32 21.78
N GLY A 99 -0.99 -13.10 22.81
CA GLY A 99 -0.54 -12.56 24.11
C GLY A 99 0.80 -11.83 24.01
N ALA A 100 1.77 -12.43 23.32
CA ALA A 100 3.09 -11.83 23.09
C ALA A 100 3.01 -10.58 22.20
N LEU A 101 2.24 -10.64 21.12
CA LEU A 101 2.04 -9.50 20.21
C LEU A 101 1.28 -8.35 20.88
N SER A 102 0.25 -8.66 21.70
CA SER A 102 -0.48 -7.65 22.46
C SER A 102 0.42 -6.96 23.48
N GLY A 103 1.19 -7.72 24.28
CA GLY A 103 2.12 -7.14 25.24
C GLY A 103 3.26 -6.34 24.60
N LEU A 104 3.68 -6.74 23.40
CA LEU A 104 4.62 -5.95 22.59
C LEU A 104 4.00 -4.62 22.16
N PHE A 105 2.74 -4.66 21.68
CA PHE A 105 2.04 -3.45 21.29
C PHE A 105 1.80 -2.51 22.46
N ASP A 106 1.51 -3.01 23.67
CA ASP A 106 1.35 -2.21 24.88
C ASP A 106 2.62 -1.38 25.17
N GLN A 107 3.79 -2.00 25.03
CA GLN A 107 5.07 -1.31 25.18
C GLN A 107 5.24 -0.22 24.09
N MET A 108 5.00 -0.55 22.82
CA MET A 108 5.08 0.42 21.73
C MET A 108 4.08 1.56 21.91
N TYR A 109 2.85 1.29 22.32
CA TYR A 109 1.83 2.29 22.60
C TYR A 109 2.29 3.27 23.69
N ALA A 110 2.79 2.75 24.82
CA ALA A 110 3.26 3.57 25.94
C ALA A 110 4.42 4.49 25.51
N LEU A 111 5.39 3.96 24.75
CA LEU A 111 6.52 4.72 24.23
C LEU A 111 6.07 5.82 23.26
N ARG A 112 5.18 5.50 22.32
CA ARG A 112 4.65 6.47 21.36
C ARG A 112 3.88 7.59 22.03
N GLN A 113 3.02 7.28 22.98
CA GLN A 113 2.31 8.29 23.76
C GLN A 113 3.27 9.14 24.62
N ARG A 114 4.33 8.53 25.17
CA ARG A 114 5.41 9.25 25.89
C ARG A 114 6.12 10.22 24.97
N ALA A 115 6.53 9.77 23.77
CA ALA A 115 7.22 10.62 22.78
C ALA A 115 6.35 11.82 22.39
N ALA A 116 5.06 11.60 22.15
CA ALA A 116 4.12 12.68 21.82
C ALA A 116 4.01 13.70 22.94
N ARG A 117 3.79 13.27 24.18
CA ARG A 117 3.70 14.18 25.36
C ARG A 117 5.00 14.96 25.58
N GLN A 118 6.16 14.32 25.45
CA GLN A 118 7.46 15.00 25.54
C GLN A 118 7.64 16.06 24.46
N ALA A 119 7.06 15.85 23.28
CA ALA A 119 7.07 16.84 22.19
C ALA A 119 5.99 17.94 22.33
N GLY A 120 5.12 17.86 23.36
CA GLY A 120 4.07 18.85 23.63
C GLY A 120 2.72 18.55 22.96
N PHE A 121 2.50 17.31 22.50
CA PHE A 121 1.25 16.88 21.88
C PHE A 121 0.37 16.09 22.85
N ALA A 122 -0.95 16.19 22.69
CA ALA A 122 -1.92 15.50 23.53
C ALA A 122 -1.86 13.97 23.36
N ASN A 123 -1.58 13.50 22.15
CA ASN A 123 -1.54 12.09 21.79
C ASN A 123 -0.61 11.85 20.59
N TYR A 124 -0.33 10.58 20.30
CA TYR A 124 0.60 10.19 19.24
C TYR A 124 0.07 10.49 17.83
N ARG A 125 -1.26 10.45 17.58
CA ARG A 125 -1.83 10.85 16.29
C ARG A 125 -1.44 12.29 15.94
N ASP A 126 -1.63 13.20 16.88
CA ASP A 126 -1.37 14.62 16.65
C ASP A 126 0.13 14.91 16.49
N TYR A 127 0.99 14.13 17.17
CA TYR A 127 2.45 14.18 16.99
C TYR A 127 2.90 13.67 15.61
N VAL A 128 2.28 12.59 15.11
CA VAL A 128 2.71 11.94 13.87
C VAL A 128 2.48 12.80 12.63
N PHE A 129 1.47 13.67 12.62
CA PHE A 129 1.19 14.53 11.47
C PHE A 129 2.36 15.45 11.14
N PRO A 130 2.86 16.30 12.06
CA PRO A 130 4.08 17.07 11.81
C PRO A 130 5.33 16.18 11.64
N ALA A 131 5.43 15.05 12.34
CA ALA A 131 6.59 14.15 12.20
C ALA A 131 6.70 13.53 10.80
N LYS A 132 5.59 13.31 10.11
CA LYS A 132 5.50 12.87 8.72
C LYS A 132 5.40 14.05 7.72
N PHE A 133 5.54 15.28 8.17
CA PHE A 133 5.40 16.49 7.34
C PHE A 133 4.07 16.60 6.60
N ARG A 134 2.99 16.16 7.22
CA ARG A 134 1.62 16.26 6.69
C ARG A 134 1.09 17.68 6.87
N PHE A 135 1.39 18.53 5.91
CA PHE A 135 1.05 19.94 5.96
C PHE A 135 -0.25 20.31 5.23
N ASP A 136 -0.70 19.43 4.35
CA ASP A 136 -1.72 19.73 3.35
C ASP A 136 -3.06 19.06 3.66
N TYR A 137 -3.12 18.30 4.76
CA TYR A 137 -4.34 17.69 5.27
C TYR A 137 -4.24 17.45 6.79
N THR A 138 -5.36 17.20 7.42
CA THR A 138 -5.52 17.11 8.88
C THR A 138 -6.12 15.76 9.29
N PRO A 139 -6.10 15.40 10.58
CA PRO A 139 -6.85 14.25 11.10
C PRO A 139 -8.35 14.28 10.72
N ALA A 140 -8.98 15.45 10.71
CA ALA A 140 -10.39 15.59 10.31
C ALA A 140 -10.60 15.26 8.81
N ASP A 141 -9.59 15.50 7.96
CA ASP A 141 -9.64 15.07 6.56
C ASP A 141 -9.60 13.53 6.45
N CYS A 142 -8.78 12.87 7.27
CA CYS A 142 -8.74 11.41 7.33
C CYS A 142 -10.09 10.84 7.80
N GLU A 143 -10.72 11.45 8.80
CA GLU A 143 -12.07 11.05 9.25
C GLU A 143 -13.13 11.25 8.14
N ARG A 144 -13.02 12.35 7.35
CA ARG A 144 -13.87 12.53 6.16
C ARG A 144 -13.65 11.46 5.12
N PHE A 145 -12.38 11.07 4.89
CA PHE A 145 -12.04 9.94 4.02
C PHE A 145 -12.68 8.64 4.49
N HIS A 146 -12.57 8.30 5.81
CA HIS A 146 -13.23 7.10 6.35
C HIS A 146 -14.74 7.11 6.09
N ALA A 147 -15.41 8.23 6.36
CA ALA A 147 -16.85 8.36 6.13
C ALA A 147 -17.22 8.27 4.64
N ALA A 148 -16.38 8.80 3.76
CA ALA A 148 -16.57 8.70 2.32
C ALA A 148 -16.42 7.25 1.82
N ILE A 149 -15.38 6.54 2.26
CA ILE A 149 -15.18 5.12 1.91
C ILE A 149 -16.33 4.25 2.41
N GLU A 150 -16.78 4.44 3.66
CA GLU A 150 -17.92 3.71 4.23
C GLU A 150 -19.19 3.89 3.39
N ARG A 151 -19.43 5.12 2.92
CA ARG A 151 -20.63 5.48 2.17
C ARG A 151 -20.61 5.08 0.70
N THR A 152 -19.46 5.17 0.04
CA THR A 152 -19.35 4.99 -1.42
C THR A 152 -18.69 3.68 -1.83
N VAL A 153 -17.58 3.30 -1.19
CA VAL A 153 -16.78 2.12 -1.58
C VAL A 153 -17.32 0.83 -0.96
N SER A 154 -17.71 0.86 0.34
CA SER A 154 -18.18 -0.36 1.00
C SER A 154 -19.41 -1.00 0.32
N PRO A 155 -20.40 -0.23 -0.20
CA PRO A 155 -21.48 -0.82 -0.99
C PRO A 155 -21.02 -1.41 -2.34
N ALA A 156 -20.03 -0.81 -3.00
CA ALA A 156 -19.46 -1.35 -4.23
C ALA A 156 -18.73 -2.68 -3.97
N VAL A 157 -17.94 -2.75 -2.90
CA VAL A 157 -17.31 -4.00 -2.43
C VAL A 157 -18.36 -5.08 -2.13
N GLU A 158 -19.45 -4.72 -1.48
CA GLU A 158 -20.54 -5.66 -1.21
C GLU A 158 -21.15 -6.25 -2.50
N ARG A 159 -21.32 -5.42 -3.54
CA ARG A 159 -21.77 -5.88 -4.87
C ARG A 159 -20.75 -6.81 -5.53
N VAL A 160 -19.47 -6.51 -5.47
CA VAL A 160 -18.38 -7.37 -5.99
C VAL A 160 -18.39 -8.71 -5.27
N LEU A 161 -18.46 -8.71 -3.94
CA LEU A 161 -18.48 -9.92 -3.13
C LEU A 161 -19.75 -10.75 -3.34
N GLU A 162 -20.91 -10.12 -3.50
CA GLU A 162 -22.15 -10.84 -3.81
C GLU A 162 -22.07 -11.55 -5.17
N GLN A 163 -21.43 -10.96 -6.17
CA GLN A 163 -21.20 -11.63 -7.45
C GLN A 163 -20.22 -12.80 -7.30
N ARG A 164 -19.14 -12.63 -6.51
CA ARG A 164 -18.21 -13.71 -6.16
C ARG A 164 -18.94 -14.87 -5.47
N ARG A 165 -19.81 -14.57 -4.51
CA ARG A 165 -20.65 -15.57 -3.82
C ARG A 165 -21.49 -16.40 -4.79
N ARG A 166 -22.15 -15.72 -5.75
CA ARG A 166 -22.98 -16.39 -6.77
C ARG A 166 -22.15 -17.29 -7.68
N LYS A 167 -21.00 -16.81 -8.16
CA LYS A 167 -20.09 -17.60 -9.03
C LYS A 167 -19.53 -18.83 -8.31
N LEU A 168 -19.15 -18.69 -7.05
CA LEU A 168 -18.68 -19.80 -6.22
C LEU A 168 -19.82 -20.77 -5.81
N ALA A 169 -21.10 -20.39 -5.99
CA ALA A 169 -22.28 -21.14 -5.61
C ALA A 169 -22.29 -21.52 -4.12
N VAL A 170 -21.89 -20.58 -3.25
CA VAL A 170 -21.89 -20.76 -1.79
C VAL A 170 -23.02 -19.97 -1.15
N GLU A 171 -23.55 -20.46 -0.01
CA GLU A 171 -24.60 -19.80 0.74
C GLU A 171 -24.13 -18.46 1.30
N ALA A 172 -22.93 -18.43 1.90
CA ALA A 172 -22.26 -17.25 2.39
C ALA A 172 -20.76 -17.32 2.08
N LEU A 173 -20.17 -16.15 1.74
CA LEU A 173 -18.72 -16.03 1.64
C LEU A 173 -18.10 -16.08 3.03
N ARG A 174 -17.12 -16.96 3.19
CA ARG A 174 -16.24 -17.01 4.36
C ARG A 174 -14.88 -16.38 4.01
N PRO A 175 -14.03 -16.03 4.98
CA PRO A 175 -12.74 -15.41 4.70
C PRO A 175 -11.83 -16.22 3.77
N TRP A 176 -11.96 -17.53 3.73
CA TRP A 176 -11.22 -18.41 2.81
C TRP A 176 -11.77 -18.44 1.37
N ASP A 177 -12.89 -17.80 1.10
CA ASP A 177 -13.46 -17.69 -0.25
C ASP A 177 -13.00 -16.41 -0.99
N LEU A 178 -12.19 -15.56 -0.35
CA LEU A 178 -11.81 -14.26 -0.90
C LEU A 178 -10.64 -14.34 -1.90
N ALA A 179 -9.72 -15.29 -1.73
CA ALA A 179 -8.50 -15.39 -2.53
C ALA A 179 -8.64 -16.29 -3.78
N VAL A 180 -9.65 -17.15 -3.84
CA VAL A 180 -9.83 -18.06 -4.98
C VAL A 180 -10.37 -17.32 -6.20
N ASP A 181 -9.94 -17.71 -7.41
CA ASP A 181 -10.61 -17.30 -8.64
C ASP A 181 -12.05 -17.84 -8.65
N PRO A 182 -13.09 -16.97 -8.69
CA PRO A 182 -14.48 -17.42 -8.63
C PRO A 182 -14.88 -18.27 -9.85
N ASP A 183 -14.22 -18.12 -10.97
CA ASP A 183 -14.44 -18.93 -12.19
C ASP A 183 -13.64 -20.24 -12.17
N ARG A 184 -12.85 -20.49 -11.11
CA ARG A 184 -12.02 -21.70 -10.91
C ARG A 184 -11.09 -22.00 -12.09
N ALA A 185 -10.71 -20.98 -12.84
CA ALA A 185 -9.83 -21.13 -13.97
C ALA A 185 -8.39 -21.47 -13.54
N ALA A 186 -7.62 -22.03 -14.46
CA ALA A 186 -6.22 -22.37 -14.21
C ALA A 186 -5.42 -21.12 -13.82
N PRO A 187 -4.45 -21.24 -12.88
CA PRO A 187 -3.56 -20.14 -12.52
C PRO A 187 -2.82 -19.59 -13.75
N ILE A 188 -2.82 -18.25 -13.87
CA ILE A 188 -2.08 -17.57 -14.91
C ILE A 188 -0.59 -17.61 -14.58
N ARG A 189 0.22 -17.99 -15.56
CA ARG A 189 1.69 -17.96 -15.50
C ARG A 189 2.20 -16.97 -16.55
N PRO A 190 2.42 -15.69 -16.17
CA PRO A 190 2.71 -14.61 -17.10
C PRO A 190 4.12 -14.66 -17.71
N PHE A 191 5.08 -15.29 -17.05
CA PHE A 191 6.47 -15.41 -17.48
C PHE A 191 7.09 -16.70 -16.93
N ARG A 192 8.19 -17.14 -17.51
CA ARG A 192 8.91 -18.37 -17.14
C ARG A 192 10.08 -18.10 -16.21
N ASP A 193 10.78 -17.00 -16.45
CA ASP A 193 12.02 -16.62 -15.78
C ASP A 193 12.16 -15.08 -15.72
N SER A 194 13.17 -14.61 -15.00
CA SER A 194 13.44 -13.19 -14.83
C SER A 194 13.86 -12.47 -16.11
N ASP A 195 14.45 -13.17 -17.07
CA ASP A 195 14.86 -12.57 -18.34
C ASP A 195 13.60 -12.24 -19.17
N GLU A 196 12.69 -13.20 -19.36
CA GLU A 196 11.38 -12.96 -20.01
C GLU A 196 10.59 -11.88 -19.27
N PHE A 197 10.64 -11.88 -17.93
CA PHE A 197 9.93 -10.90 -17.11
C PHE A 197 10.44 -9.48 -17.38
N THR A 198 11.77 -9.26 -17.34
CA THR A 198 12.35 -7.93 -17.54
C THR A 198 12.26 -7.45 -19.00
N GLU A 199 12.43 -8.33 -19.98
CA GLU A 199 12.26 -8.00 -21.39
C GLU A 199 10.83 -7.57 -21.71
N THR A 200 9.84 -8.31 -21.20
CA THR A 200 8.43 -8.00 -21.40
C THR A 200 8.05 -6.69 -20.68
N ALA A 201 8.48 -6.50 -19.43
CA ALA A 201 8.27 -5.26 -18.70
C ALA A 201 8.87 -4.06 -19.45
N THR A 202 10.07 -4.22 -20.02
CA THR A 202 10.71 -3.16 -20.82
C THR A 202 9.83 -2.76 -22.00
N ARG A 203 9.25 -3.72 -22.75
CA ARG A 203 8.31 -3.43 -23.84
C ARG A 203 7.06 -2.72 -23.36
N VAL A 204 6.48 -3.18 -22.25
CA VAL A 204 5.30 -2.53 -21.64
C VAL A 204 5.59 -1.06 -21.31
N PHE A 205 6.69 -0.77 -20.63
CA PHE A 205 7.03 0.62 -20.28
C PHE A 205 7.40 1.48 -21.49
N GLN A 206 7.96 0.89 -22.57
CA GLN A 206 8.18 1.59 -23.84
C GLN A 206 6.86 2.03 -24.51
N GLU A 207 5.82 1.20 -24.42
CA GLU A 207 4.50 1.53 -24.93
C GLU A 207 3.77 2.56 -24.05
N VAL A 208 4.00 2.55 -22.73
CA VAL A 208 3.47 3.60 -21.85
C VAL A 208 4.13 4.95 -22.19
N ASP A 209 5.46 5.01 -22.24
CA ASP A 209 6.25 6.20 -22.61
C ASP A 209 7.70 5.79 -22.93
N ARG A 210 8.24 6.29 -24.03
CA ARG A 210 9.61 5.96 -24.47
C ARG A 210 10.70 6.30 -23.43
N ARG A 211 10.51 7.35 -22.63
CA ARG A 211 11.47 7.72 -21.58
C ARG A 211 11.40 6.75 -20.39
N LEU A 212 10.20 6.34 -20.00
CA LEU A 212 10.01 5.35 -18.94
C LEU A 212 10.61 4.00 -19.36
N GLY A 213 10.37 3.58 -20.59
CA GLY A 213 11.02 2.38 -21.15
C GLY A 213 12.55 2.46 -21.18
N ALA A 214 13.12 3.61 -21.56
CA ALA A 214 14.56 3.82 -21.53
C ALA A 214 15.14 3.80 -20.11
N GLN A 215 14.42 4.36 -19.14
CA GLN A 215 14.81 4.34 -17.72
C GLN A 215 14.79 2.91 -17.18
N PHE A 216 13.74 2.14 -17.45
CA PHE A 216 13.66 0.75 -17.03
C PHE A 216 14.76 -0.10 -17.69
N LYS A 217 15.01 0.10 -18.99
CA LYS A 217 16.14 -0.54 -19.68
C LYS A 217 17.49 -0.22 -19.02
N THR A 218 17.71 1.01 -18.57
CA THR A 218 18.90 1.37 -17.80
C THR A 218 19.03 0.52 -16.54
N MET A 219 17.92 0.26 -15.83
CA MET A 219 17.94 -0.60 -14.64
C MET A 219 18.31 -2.06 -14.99
N VAL A 220 17.81 -2.57 -16.10
CA VAL A 220 18.19 -3.91 -16.60
C VAL A 220 19.69 -3.96 -16.95
N ASP A 221 20.17 -3.01 -17.76
CA ASP A 221 21.55 -2.97 -18.24
C ASP A 221 22.57 -2.78 -17.08
N GLU A 222 22.22 -1.98 -16.07
CA GLU A 222 23.04 -1.73 -14.88
C GLU A 222 22.83 -2.76 -13.74
N ARG A 223 22.02 -3.81 -13.96
CA ARG A 223 21.69 -4.87 -12.97
C ARG A 223 21.14 -4.32 -11.66
N LEU A 224 20.18 -3.42 -11.74
CA LEU A 224 19.52 -2.77 -10.60
C LEU A 224 18.18 -3.45 -10.23
N LEU A 225 18.00 -4.69 -10.64
CA LEU A 225 16.80 -5.50 -10.40
C LEU A 225 17.19 -6.82 -9.74
N ASP A 226 16.69 -7.09 -8.54
CA ASP A 226 16.79 -8.37 -7.85
C ASP A 226 15.38 -8.95 -7.69
N LEU A 227 14.90 -9.66 -8.71
CA LEU A 227 13.49 -10.06 -8.83
C LEU A 227 13.20 -11.46 -8.29
N ASP A 228 14.12 -12.42 -8.43
CA ASP A 228 13.87 -13.83 -8.14
C ASP A 228 13.71 -14.10 -6.64
N SER A 229 12.73 -14.93 -6.30
CA SER A 229 12.63 -15.53 -4.97
C SER A 229 13.69 -16.62 -4.79
N ARG A 230 14.39 -16.61 -3.66
CA ARG A 230 15.39 -17.63 -3.31
C ARG A 230 15.52 -17.82 -1.80
N LYS A 231 16.04 -18.98 -1.39
CA LYS A 231 16.26 -19.30 0.03
C LYS A 231 17.16 -18.25 0.70
N GLY A 232 16.74 -17.75 1.84
CA GLY A 232 17.48 -16.75 2.63
C GLY A 232 17.29 -15.30 2.16
N LYS A 233 16.52 -15.04 1.11
CA LYS A 233 16.13 -13.70 0.70
C LYS A 233 15.00 -13.16 1.60
N ALA A 234 15.10 -11.90 2.04
CA ALA A 234 14.08 -11.27 2.84
C ALA A 234 12.73 -11.22 2.08
N PRO A 235 11.58 -11.41 2.76
CA PRO A 235 10.27 -11.31 2.13
C PRO A 235 9.92 -9.86 1.75
N GLY A 236 8.98 -9.72 0.80
CA GLY A 236 8.46 -8.43 0.36
C GLY A 236 9.07 -7.94 -0.95
N GLY A 237 8.65 -6.76 -1.37
CA GLY A 237 9.14 -5.99 -2.50
C GLY A 237 9.34 -4.53 -2.08
N TYR A 238 10.31 -3.84 -2.66
CA TYR A 238 10.54 -2.42 -2.46
C TYR A 238 11.44 -1.85 -3.55
N CYS A 239 11.34 -0.54 -3.74
CA CYS A 239 12.27 0.23 -4.55
C CYS A 239 13.08 1.18 -3.65
N GLU A 240 14.42 1.02 -3.64
CA GLU A 240 15.33 1.88 -2.90
C GLU A 240 16.12 2.77 -3.84
N THR A 241 16.39 4.01 -3.44
CA THR A 241 17.13 4.96 -4.29
C THR A 241 18.58 5.10 -3.86
N LEU A 242 19.50 4.79 -4.75
CA LEU A 242 20.92 5.08 -4.58
C LEU A 242 21.19 6.57 -4.90
N HIS A 243 20.92 7.44 -3.93
CA HIS A 243 20.84 8.90 -4.12
C HIS A 243 22.08 9.54 -4.74
N PHE A 244 23.27 9.07 -4.41
CA PHE A 244 24.51 9.59 -4.96
C PHE A 244 24.63 9.29 -6.46
N ARG A 245 24.20 8.11 -6.89
CA ARG A 245 24.24 7.68 -8.30
C ARG A 245 22.99 8.10 -9.09
N GLY A 246 21.92 8.50 -8.40
CA GLY A 246 20.63 8.76 -9.04
C GLY A 246 20.05 7.53 -9.71
N ARG A 247 20.20 6.38 -9.06
CA ARG A 247 19.72 5.09 -9.56
C ARG A 247 18.77 4.43 -8.55
N PRO A 248 17.57 4.08 -8.96
CA PRO A 248 16.71 3.20 -8.17
C PRO A 248 17.19 1.75 -8.28
N PHE A 249 16.87 0.96 -7.26
CA PHE A 249 17.09 -0.48 -7.21
C PHE A 249 15.79 -1.15 -6.76
N ILE A 250 15.30 -2.13 -7.53
CA ILE A 250 14.09 -2.88 -7.20
C ILE A 250 14.48 -4.25 -6.65
N PHE A 251 13.92 -4.57 -5.48
CA PHE A 251 14.00 -5.85 -4.82
C PHE A 251 12.60 -6.45 -4.71
N MET A 252 12.40 -7.71 -5.11
CA MET A 252 11.15 -8.43 -4.93
C MET A 252 11.38 -9.95 -4.90
N ASN A 253 10.32 -10.72 -4.72
CA ASN A 253 10.36 -12.18 -4.63
C ASN A 253 9.38 -12.80 -5.63
N ALA A 254 9.65 -12.62 -6.91
CA ALA A 254 8.83 -13.13 -8.00
C ALA A 254 8.85 -14.67 -8.07
N VAL A 255 7.68 -15.26 -8.32
CA VAL A 255 7.45 -16.70 -8.42
C VAL A 255 6.60 -17.09 -9.65
N GLY A 256 6.41 -16.16 -10.59
CA GLY A 256 5.68 -16.38 -11.83
C GLY A 256 4.16 -16.24 -11.69
N LEU A 257 3.69 -15.27 -10.90
CA LEU A 257 2.26 -14.99 -10.67
C LEU A 257 1.85 -13.64 -11.26
N VAL A 258 0.54 -13.42 -11.42
CA VAL A 258 -0.03 -12.12 -11.81
C VAL A 258 0.38 -11.03 -10.84
N ASP A 259 0.34 -11.34 -9.53
CA ASP A 259 0.74 -10.42 -8.46
C ASP A 259 2.18 -9.90 -8.64
N ASP A 260 3.11 -10.73 -9.18
CA ASP A 260 4.48 -10.29 -9.45
C ASP A 260 4.53 -9.21 -10.54
N VAL A 261 3.68 -9.34 -11.58
CA VAL A 261 3.59 -8.34 -12.64
C VAL A 261 3.09 -7.02 -12.08
N MET A 262 2.03 -7.04 -11.27
CA MET A 262 1.48 -5.82 -10.64
C MET A 262 2.48 -5.20 -9.67
N THR A 263 3.18 -6.01 -8.87
CA THR A 263 4.25 -5.54 -7.98
C THR A 263 5.36 -4.85 -8.78
N LEU A 264 5.81 -5.42 -9.91
CA LEU A 264 6.83 -4.78 -10.73
C LEU A 264 6.35 -3.45 -11.33
N MET A 265 5.07 -3.35 -11.75
CA MET A 265 4.50 -2.08 -12.22
C MET A 265 4.51 -1.03 -11.11
N HIS A 266 4.16 -1.43 -9.87
CA HIS A 266 4.20 -0.59 -8.67
C HIS A 266 5.62 -0.09 -8.38
N GLU A 267 6.57 -1.00 -8.21
CA GLU A 267 7.96 -0.66 -7.87
C GLU A 267 8.65 0.17 -8.97
N ALA A 268 8.31 -0.09 -10.24
CA ALA A 268 8.77 0.74 -11.35
C ALA A 268 8.21 2.17 -11.28
N GLY A 269 7.00 2.38 -10.78
CA GLY A 269 6.47 3.71 -10.50
C GLY A 269 7.34 4.51 -9.52
N HIS A 270 7.80 3.87 -8.44
CA HIS A 270 8.77 4.45 -7.52
C HIS A 270 10.12 4.71 -8.19
N ALA A 271 10.59 3.79 -9.03
CA ALA A 271 11.83 3.95 -9.78
C ALA A 271 11.78 5.15 -10.74
N PHE A 272 10.70 5.31 -11.49
CA PHE A 272 10.50 6.47 -12.38
C PHE A 272 10.43 7.77 -11.61
N HIS A 273 9.81 7.75 -10.41
CA HIS A 273 9.82 8.90 -9.52
C HIS A 273 11.26 9.25 -9.08
N ALA A 274 12.05 8.27 -8.67
CA ALA A 274 13.45 8.47 -8.29
C ALA A 274 14.28 9.08 -9.44
N PHE A 275 14.15 8.57 -10.66
CA PHE A 275 14.79 9.15 -11.85
C PHE A 275 14.36 10.59 -12.11
N ALA A 276 13.07 10.86 -12.07
CA ALA A 276 12.52 12.19 -12.35
C ALA A 276 12.95 13.21 -11.29
N ALA A 277 12.85 12.86 -10.02
CA ALA A 277 13.19 13.73 -8.89
C ALA A 277 14.70 13.94 -8.73
N HIS A 278 15.55 13.09 -9.33
CA HIS A 278 17.02 13.23 -9.25
C HIS A 278 17.54 14.56 -9.81
N ALA A 279 16.80 15.17 -10.73
CA ALA A 279 17.10 16.50 -11.26
C ALA A 279 17.05 17.61 -10.18
N GLN A 280 16.39 17.38 -9.05
CA GLN A 280 16.36 18.34 -7.95
C GLN A 280 17.73 18.42 -7.28
N PRO A 281 18.25 19.65 -7.02
CA PRO A 281 19.63 19.85 -6.59
C PRO A 281 19.93 19.29 -5.21
N LEU A 282 18.95 19.33 -4.29
CA LEU A 282 19.15 18.90 -2.91
C LEU A 282 18.49 17.54 -2.67
N ILE A 283 19.17 16.68 -1.93
CA ILE A 283 18.63 15.36 -1.55
C ILE A 283 17.27 15.44 -0.86
N TRP A 284 17.05 16.44 -0.01
CA TRP A 284 15.77 16.68 0.69
C TRP A 284 14.63 17.09 -0.25
N GLN A 285 14.93 17.53 -1.47
CA GLN A 285 13.96 17.88 -2.51
C GLN A 285 13.59 16.68 -3.38
N ARG A 286 14.28 15.55 -3.25
CA ARG A 286 14.07 14.34 -4.03
C ARG A 286 13.04 13.37 -3.41
N HIS A 287 12.73 13.57 -2.12
CA HIS A 287 11.79 12.73 -1.37
C HIS A 287 10.52 13.50 -1.04
N PRO A 288 9.45 13.35 -1.81
CA PRO A 288 8.14 13.84 -1.42
C PRO A 288 7.60 13.06 -0.20
N GLY A 289 6.42 13.38 0.27
CA GLY A 289 5.69 12.52 1.21
C GLY A 289 5.31 11.20 0.56
N SER A 290 5.01 10.19 1.38
CA SER A 290 4.65 8.86 0.87
C SER A 290 3.38 8.90 0.02
N GLU A 291 2.46 9.85 0.27
CA GLU A 291 1.27 10.07 -0.54
C GLU A 291 1.58 10.37 -2.02
N ALA A 292 2.67 11.11 -2.27
CA ALA A 292 3.11 11.39 -3.63
C ALA A 292 3.96 10.24 -4.21
N ALA A 293 4.71 9.53 -3.35
CA ALA A 293 5.44 8.34 -3.77
C ALA A 293 4.49 7.22 -4.19
N GLU A 294 3.43 6.98 -3.39
CA GLU A 294 2.41 5.97 -3.73
C GLU A 294 1.49 6.43 -4.87
N LEU A 295 1.28 7.74 -5.06
CA LEU A 295 0.63 8.24 -6.28
C LEU A 295 1.41 7.81 -7.53
N ALA A 296 2.75 7.84 -7.48
CA ALA A 296 3.59 7.44 -8.59
C ALA A 296 3.46 5.93 -8.88
N SER A 297 3.56 5.09 -7.85
CA SER A 297 3.47 3.63 -7.97
C SER A 297 2.10 3.16 -8.43
N MET A 298 1.03 3.54 -7.73
CA MET A 298 -0.35 3.13 -8.03
C MET A 298 -0.85 3.69 -9.37
N SER A 299 -0.40 4.89 -9.76
CA SER A 299 -0.70 5.40 -11.10
C SER A 299 -0.03 4.57 -12.20
N MET A 300 1.19 4.07 -11.98
CA MET A 300 1.89 3.27 -12.97
C MET A 300 1.23 1.91 -13.17
N GLU A 301 0.73 1.25 -12.11
CA GLU A 301 -0.08 0.04 -12.23
C GLU A 301 -1.25 0.24 -13.22
N LEU A 302 -2.01 1.32 -13.02
CA LEU A 302 -3.18 1.63 -13.83
C LEU A 302 -2.83 2.13 -15.24
N LEU A 303 -1.76 2.91 -15.42
CA LEU A 303 -1.30 3.38 -16.72
C LEU A 303 -0.74 2.26 -17.58
N ALA A 304 -0.01 1.31 -16.96
CA ALA A 304 0.55 0.16 -17.65
C ALA A 304 -0.52 -0.89 -18.00
N SER A 305 -1.62 -0.97 -17.26
CA SER A 305 -2.62 -2.03 -17.35
C SER A 305 -3.09 -2.30 -18.79
N ARG A 306 -3.32 -1.27 -19.60
CA ARG A 306 -3.75 -1.37 -21.00
C ARG A 306 -2.72 -2.01 -21.94
N HIS A 307 -1.45 -2.11 -21.55
CA HIS A 307 -0.34 -2.64 -22.33
C HIS A 307 0.10 -4.04 -21.87
N LEU A 308 -0.62 -4.63 -20.91
CA LEU A 308 -0.26 -5.94 -20.34
C LEU A 308 -0.70 -7.13 -21.21
N ALA A 309 -1.52 -6.90 -22.25
CA ALA A 309 -1.89 -7.93 -23.22
C ALA A 309 -0.78 -8.19 -24.25
N LYS A 310 -0.67 -9.45 -24.73
CA LYS A 310 0.19 -9.81 -25.86
C LYS A 310 -0.29 -9.10 -27.16
N PRO A 311 0.62 -8.78 -28.09
CA PRO A 311 2.02 -9.22 -28.17
C PRO A 311 3.00 -8.37 -27.33
N VAL A 312 2.59 -7.24 -26.76
CA VAL A 312 3.45 -6.33 -26.00
C VAL A 312 3.72 -6.89 -24.60
N GLY A 313 2.65 -7.22 -23.88
CA GLY A 313 2.68 -7.59 -22.47
C GLY A 313 2.70 -9.09 -22.21
N PHE A 314 2.28 -9.45 -21.03
CA PHE A 314 2.43 -10.76 -20.43
C PHE A 314 1.28 -11.74 -20.72
N PHE A 315 0.06 -11.21 -20.96
CA PHE A 315 -1.18 -11.98 -20.91
C PHE A 315 -1.77 -12.22 -22.27
N THR A 316 -2.41 -13.37 -22.50
CA THR A 316 -3.37 -13.52 -23.60
C THR A 316 -4.54 -12.54 -23.38
N GLU A 317 -5.37 -12.30 -24.39
CA GLU A 317 -6.55 -11.42 -24.28
C GLU A 317 -7.44 -11.83 -23.09
N GLU A 318 -7.77 -13.11 -22.99
CA GLU A 318 -8.57 -13.66 -21.88
C GLU A 318 -7.90 -13.48 -20.51
N GLN A 319 -6.60 -13.82 -20.41
CA GLN A 319 -5.83 -13.64 -19.19
C GLN A 319 -5.73 -12.17 -18.77
N HIS A 320 -5.61 -11.27 -19.75
CA HIS A 320 -5.57 -9.83 -19.49
C HIS A 320 -6.89 -9.32 -18.92
N LEU A 321 -8.02 -9.76 -19.44
CA LEU A 321 -9.34 -9.41 -18.91
C LEU A 321 -9.50 -9.90 -17.47
N ARG A 322 -9.09 -11.13 -17.17
CA ARG A 322 -9.14 -11.70 -15.80
C ARG A 322 -8.23 -10.95 -14.83
N ALA A 323 -6.98 -10.70 -15.21
CA ALA A 323 -6.03 -9.96 -14.37
C ALA A 323 -6.48 -8.50 -14.13
N SER A 324 -7.05 -7.85 -15.15
CA SER A 324 -7.60 -6.50 -15.03
C SER A 324 -8.83 -6.46 -14.12
N LEU A 325 -9.69 -7.47 -14.19
CA LEU A 325 -10.85 -7.60 -13.30
C LEU A 325 -10.41 -7.76 -11.84
N GLU A 326 -9.47 -8.69 -11.58
CA GLU A 326 -8.92 -8.92 -10.24
C GLU A 326 -8.30 -7.63 -9.67
N HIS A 327 -7.50 -6.93 -10.47
CA HIS A 327 -6.85 -5.68 -10.04
C HIS A 327 -7.87 -4.57 -9.68
N LEU A 328 -8.90 -4.37 -10.49
CA LEU A 328 -9.92 -3.35 -10.20
C LEU A 328 -10.81 -3.72 -9.00
N GLU A 329 -11.10 -5.00 -8.79
CA GLU A 329 -11.77 -5.48 -7.58
C GLU A 329 -10.89 -5.24 -6.34
N ASP A 330 -9.58 -5.51 -6.44
CA ASP A 330 -8.62 -5.29 -5.36
C ASP A 330 -8.45 -3.81 -5.01
N VAL A 331 -8.54 -2.89 -5.97
CA VAL A 331 -8.55 -1.45 -5.70
C VAL A 331 -9.70 -1.07 -4.77
N LEU A 332 -10.92 -1.59 -4.99
CA LEU A 332 -12.07 -1.32 -4.11
C LEU A 332 -11.89 -1.98 -2.73
N LEU A 333 -11.47 -3.23 -2.69
CA LEU A 333 -11.21 -3.97 -1.45
C LEU A 333 -10.14 -3.30 -0.60
N SER A 334 -9.05 -2.86 -1.23
CA SER A 334 -7.94 -2.16 -0.58
C SER A 334 -8.37 -0.85 0.06
N LEU A 335 -9.20 -0.04 -0.59
CA LEU A 335 -9.71 1.21 -0.04
C LEU A 335 -10.50 1.00 1.27
N THR A 336 -11.32 -0.05 1.35
CA THR A 336 -12.05 -0.38 2.59
C THR A 336 -11.12 -0.89 3.69
N HIS A 337 -10.08 -1.65 3.31
CA HIS A 337 -9.07 -2.11 4.26
C HIS A 337 -8.24 -0.95 4.80
N ILE A 338 -7.79 -0.04 3.94
CA ILE A 338 -7.04 1.18 4.29
C ILE A 338 -7.83 2.02 5.29
N ALA A 339 -9.09 2.32 4.98
CA ALA A 339 -9.95 3.10 5.88
C ALA A 339 -10.12 2.41 7.24
N SER A 340 -10.25 1.07 7.27
CA SER A 340 -10.35 0.31 8.52
C SER A 340 -9.10 0.43 9.38
N VAL A 341 -7.92 0.27 8.77
CA VAL A 341 -6.64 0.31 9.49
C VAL A 341 -6.37 1.70 10.03
N ASP A 342 -6.58 2.75 9.22
CA ASP A 342 -6.32 4.13 9.66
C ASP A 342 -7.35 4.60 10.72
N ALA A 343 -8.62 4.25 10.56
CA ALA A 343 -9.64 4.51 11.58
C ALA A 343 -9.34 3.80 12.91
N PHE A 344 -8.82 2.57 12.85
CA PHE A 344 -8.42 1.83 14.03
C PHE A 344 -7.22 2.48 14.73
N GLN A 345 -6.20 2.89 13.99
CA GLN A 345 -5.05 3.60 14.56
C GLN A 345 -5.46 4.95 15.15
N THR A 346 -6.35 5.69 14.48
CA THR A 346 -6.93 6.91 15.03
C THR A 346 -7.60 6.62 16.37
N TRP A 347 -8.45 5.60 16.44
CA TRP A 347 -9.11 5.21 17.69
C TRP A 347 -8.10 4.82 18.80
N ILE A 348 -7.09 3.99 18.49
CA ILE A 348 -6.07 3.56 19.47
C ILE A 348 -5.43 4.76 20.17
N TYR A 349 -5.00 5.75 19.43
CA TYR A 349 -4.18 6.84 19.99
C TYR A 349 -4.99 8.02 20.52
N THR A 350 -6.31 8.08 20.26
CA THR A 350 -7.17 9.17 20.72
C THR A 350 -8.24 8.75 21.74
N SER A 351 -8.53 7.44 21.83
CA SER A 351 -9.48 6.92 22.84
C SER A 351 -8.83 6.84 24.23
N PRO A 352 -9.55 7.13 25.32
CA PRO A 352 -9.09 6.88 26.66
C PRO A 352 -8.82 5.39 26.91
N ASP A 353 -9.53 4.49 26.20
CA ASP A 353 -9.39 3.03 26.34
C ASP A 353 -8.33 2.45 25.41
N GLY A 354 -7.59 3.27 24.66
CA GLY A 354 -6.58 2.81 23.69
C GLY A 354 -5.43 2.02 24.29
N ALA A 355 -5.18 2.16 25.60
CA ALA A 355 -4.19 1.37 26.33
C ALA A 355 -4.67 -0.06 26.66
N ASP A 356 -5.98 -0.30 26.71
CA ASP A 356 -6.57 -1.58 27.05
C ASP A 356 -6.61 -2.54 25.86
N ALA A 357 -6.01 -3.72 26.01
CA ALA A 357 -5.91 -4.72 24.93
C ALA A 357 -7.27 -5.27 24.50
N ALA A 358 -8.19 -5.50 25.44
CA ALA A 358 -9.51 -6.03 25.13
C ALA A 358 -10.38 -4.96 24.42
N ALA A 359 -10.24 -3.71 24.86
CA ALA A 359 -10.90 -2.58 24.20
C ALA A 359 -10.39 -2.37 22.76
N ARG A 360 -9.10 -2.57 22.50
CA ARG A 360 -8.54 -2.54 21.13
C ARG A 360 -9.13 -3.65 20.25
N ASP A 361 -9.21 -4.88 20.75
CA ASP A 361 -9.79 -5.99 20.01
C ASP A 361 -11.27 -5.74 19.67
N ALA A 362 -12.04 -5.25 20.65
CA ALA A 362 -13.44 -4.88 20.43
C ALA A 362 -13.59 -3.71 19.44
N ALA A 363 -12.72 -2.70 19.53
CA ALA A 363 -12.70 -1.58 18.60
C ALA A 363 -12.37 -2.02 17.17
N TRP A 364 -11.39 -2.93 17.00
CA TRP A 364 -11.07 -3.50 15.70
C TRP A 364 -12.29 -4.17 15.06
N LEU A 365 -12.98 -5.06 15.79
CA LEU A 365 -14.18 -5.73 15.30
C LEU A 365 -15.27 -4.72 14.90
N ARG A 366 -15.55 -3.73 15.75
CA ARG A 366 -16.53 -2.68 15.50
C ARG A 366 -16.18 -1.84 14.27
N ILE A 367 -14.92 -1.41 14.13
CA ILE A 367 -14.47 -0.60 12.99
C ILE A 367 -14.50 -1.42 11.71
N ARG A 368 -13.99 -2.67 11.73
CA ARG A 368 -14.03 -3.54 10.56
C ARG A 368 -15.44 -3.80 10.05
N SER A 369 -16.44 -3.91 10.93
CA SER A 369 -17.83 -4.15 10.52
C SER A 369 -18.45 -3.00 9.72
N ARG A 370 -17.92 -1.77 9.84
CA ARG A 370 -18.35 -0.62 9.03
C ARG A 370 -17.95 -0.76 7.56
N PHE A 371 -16.76 -1.31 7.31
CA PHE A 371 -16.12 -1.33 5.99
C PHE A 371 -16.17 -2.70 5.32
N GLU A 372 -16.14 -3.78 6.09
CA GLU A 372 -16.07 -5.16 5.59
C GLU A 372 -17.48 -5.77 5.59
N ARG A 373 -18.17 -5.59 4.46
CA ARG A 373 -19.50 -6.12 4.21
C ARG A 373 -19.40 -7.34 3.28
N GLY A 374 -20.43 -8.19 3.29
CA GLY A 374 -20.52 -9.32 2.36
C GLY A 374 -19.69 -10.57 2.72
N VAL A 375 -19.00 -10.56 3.87
CA VAL A 375 -18.25 -11.72 4.39
C VAL A 375 -18.83 -12.14 5.72
N ASP A 376 -19.19 -13.41 5.82
CA ASP A 376 -19.69 -14.00 7.07
C ASP A 376 -18.52 -14.43 7.97
N TRP A 377 -18.41 -13.78 9.12
CA TRP A 377 -17.41 -14.01 10.17
C TRP A 377 -17.99 -14.76 11.38
N SER A 378 -19.24 -15.24 11.32
CA SER A 378 -19.85 -15.93 12.45
C SER A 378 -19.02 -17.13 12.90
N GLY A 379 -18.73 -17.20 14.21
CA GLY A 379 -17.86 -18.22 14.81
C GLY A 379 -16.37 -18.09 14.49
N LEU A 380 -15.93 -16.94 13.93
CA LEU A 380 -14.53 -16.62 13.59
C LEU A 380 -14.08 -15.29 14.20
N GLU A 381 -14.65 -14.91 15.34
CA GLU A 381 -14.35 -13.63 16.00
C GLU A 381 -12.87 -13.55 16.41
N ARG A 382 -12.29 -14.65 16.87
CA ARG A 382 -10.88 -14.74 17.27
C ARG A 382 -9.95 -14.58 16.07
N GLU A 383 -10.25 -15.25 14.96
CA GLU A 383 -9.53 -15.13 13.70
C GLU A 383 -9.65 -13.72 13.12
N ARG A 384 -10.82 -13.09 13.25
CA ARG A 384 -11.05 -11.72 12.80
C ARG A 384 -10.25 -10.70 13.60
N VAL A 385 -10.13 -10.91 14.92
CA VAL A 385 -9.25 -10.13 15.81
C VAL A 385 -7.79 -10.34 15.42
N ALA A 386 -7.36 -11.58 15.18
CA ALA A 386 -5.97 -11.90 14.84
C ALA A 386 -5.46 -11.13 13.60
N ARG A 387 -6.35 -10.65 12.75
CA ARG A 387 -5.97 -9.87 11.55
C ARG A 387 -5.26 -8.57 11.86
N TRP A 388 -5.55 -7.86 12.96
CA TRP A 388 -4.82 -6.64 13.25
C TRP A 388 -3.42 -6.90 13.80
N TYR A 389 -3.21 -8.02 14.49
CA TYR A 389 -1.88 -8.45 14.94
C TYR A 389 -0.97 -8.82 13.75
N ARG A 390 -1.56 -9.30 12.66
CA ARG A 390 -0.87 -9.57 11.40
C ARG A 390 -0.49 -8.30 10.63
N GLN A 391 -1.13 -7.17 10.94
CA GLN A 391 -0.93 -5.92 10.19
C GLN A 391 0.36 -5.22 10.61
N LEU A 392 1.45 -5.51 9.90
CA LEU A 392 2.79 -5.00 10.16
C LEU A 392 2.84 -3.48 10.38
N HIS A 393 2.10 -2.70 9.56
CA HIS A 393 2.13 -1.24 9.62
C HIS A 393 1.61 -0.68 10.94
N ILE A 394 0.67 -1.35 11.62
CA ILE A 394 0.19 -0.91 12.95
C ILE A 394 1.35 -0.95 13.96
N PHE A 395 2.25 -1.92 13.83
CA PHE A 395 3.40 -2.10 14.72
C PHE A 395 4.60 -1.23 14.29
N LEU A 396 4.97 -1.22 13.01
CA LEU A 396 6.22 -0.63 12.54
C LEU A 396 6.06 0.78 11.96
N TYR A 397 4.97 1.03 11.24
CA TYR A 397 4.76 2.26 10.47
C TYR A 397 3.39 2.87 10.74
N PRO A 398 3.13 3.30 12.01
CA PRO A 398 1.80 3.80 12.37
C PRO A 398 1.38 4.99 11.52
N PHE A 399 0.09 5.02 11.19
CA PHE A 399 -0.54 6.03 10.32
C PHE A 399 -0.03 6.07 8.87
N TYR A 400 0.64 5.01 8.38
CA TYR A 400 1.05 4.95 6.99
C TYR A 400 -0.14 4.67 6.03
N TYR A 401 -1.13 3.89 6.46
CA TYR A 401 -2.17 3.38 5.59
C TYR A 401 -3.01 4.45 4.89
N ILE A 402 -3.25 5.60 5.52
CA ILE A 402 -3.97 6.71 4.88
C ILE A 402 -3.23 7.25 3.64
N GLU A 403 -1.90 7.13 3.61
CA GLU A 403 -1.06 7.55 2.49
C GLU A 403 -1.39 6.75 1.23
N TYR A 404 -1.60 5.42 1.35
CA TYR A 404 -2.12 4.59 0.27
C TYR A 404 -3.51 5.02 -0.19
N GLY A 405 -4.41 5.34 0.75
CA GLY A 405 -5.78 5.76 0.41
C GLY A 405 -5.81 7.05 -0.39
N ILE A 406 -5.05 8.04 0.05
CA ILE A 406 -4.89 9.34 -0.64
C ILE A 406 -4.31 9.11 -2.04
N ALA A 407 -3.26 8.31 -2.13
CA ALA A 407 -2.59 7.97 -3.39
C ALA A 407 -3.51 7.23 -4.36
N GLN A 408 -4.29 6.25 -3.88
CA GLN A 408 -5.21 5.48 -4.72
C GLN A 408 -6.29 6.38 -5.34
N ILE A 409 -6.85 7.32 -4.57
CA ILE A 409 -7.81 8.31 -5.10
C ILE A 409 -7.15 9.21 -6.15
N GLY A 410 -5.88 9.57 -5.96
CA GLY A 410 -5.09 10.29 -6.96
C GLY A 410 -4.86 9.47 -8.22
N ALA A 411 -4.42 8.23 -8.07
CA ALA A 411 -4.12 7.32 -9.17
C ALA A 411 -5.35 7.00 -10.03
N LEU A 412 -6.51 6.81 -9.41
CA LEU A 412 -7.77 6.65 -10.15
C LEU A 412 -8.14 7.89 -10.99
N GLN A 413 -7.82 9.11 -10.53
CA GLN A 413 -8.01 10.32 -11.33
C GLN A 413 -7.03 10.38 -12.51
N VAL A 414 -5.75 10.02 -12.30
CA VAL A 414 -4.75 9.90 -13.38
C VAL A 414 -5.21 8.86 -14.40
N TRP A 415 -5.68 7.72 -13.95
CA TRP A 415 -6.24 6.67 -14.81
C TRP A 415 -7.47 7.15 -15.59
N ARG A 416 -8.44 7.79 -14.95
CA ARG A 416 -9.60 8.42 -15.60
C ARG A 416 -9.19 9.35 -16.74
N ASN A 417 -8.13 10.14 -16.52
CA ASN A 417 -7.61 11.02 -17.57
C ASN A 417 -6.96 10.22 -18.70
N SER A 418 -6.26 9.13 -18.40
CA SER A 418 -5.61 8.27 -19.40
C SER A 418 -6.59 7.52 -20.29
N LEU A 419 -7.82 7.25 -19.83
CA LEU A 419 -8.88 6.68 -20.65
C LEU A 419 -9.34 7.65 -21.76
N ARG A 420 -9.18 8.97 -21.53
CA ARG A 420 -9.56 10.02 -22.48
C ARG A 420 -8.40 10.43 -23.39
N ASP A 421 -7.23 10.67 -22.81
CA ASP A 421 -6.02 11.11 -23.50
C ASP A 421 -4.78 10.50 -22.83
N PRO A 422 -4.36 9.29 -23.25
CA PRO A 422 -3.25 8.58 -22.66
C PRO A 422 -1.93 9.36 -22.68
N ALA A 423 -1.61 9.98 -23.81
CA ALA A 423 -0.34 10.68 -23.99
C ALA A 423 -0.23 11.88 -23.03
N ARG A 424 -1.30 12.66 -22.92
CA ARG A 424 -1.38 13.81 -22.00
C ARG A 424 -1.34 13.36 -20.54
N ALA A 425 -2.05 12.28 -20.18
CA ALA A 425 -2.04 11.77 -18.82
C ALA A 425 -0.64 11.35 -18.38
N VAL A 426 0.09 10.60 -19.23
CA VAL A 426 1.47 10.19 -18.97
C VAL A 426 2.43 11.38 -18.91
N ALA A 427 2.27 12.38 -19.79
CA ALA A 427 3.06 13.60 -19.73
C ALA A 427 2.89 14.33 -18.39
N ARG A 428 1.65 14.53 -17.94
CA ARG A 428 1.34 15.15 -16.64
C ARG A 428 1.82 14.31 -15.45
N TYR A 429 1.67 12.99 -15.51
CA TYR A 429 2.24 12.09 -14.51
C TYR A 429 3.75 12.34 -14.35
N ARG A 430 4.51 12.37 -15.44
CA ARG A 430 5.96 12.63 -15.42
C ARG A 430 6.33 14.02 -14.91
N GLU A 431 5.53 15.03 -15.25
CA GLU A 431 5.69 16.40 -14.71
C GLU A 431 5.54 16.40 -13.19
N ALA A 432 4.54 15.70 -12.64
CA ALA A 432 4.34 15.58 -11.21
C ALA A 432 5.52 14.88 -10.52
N LEU A 433 6.03 13.78 -11.08
CA LEU A 433 7.21 13.08 -10.54
C LEU A 433 8.45 13.98 -10.46
N ALA A 434 8.65 14.83 -11.46
CA ALA A 434 9.82 15.72 -11.53
C ALA A 434 9.80 16.82 -10.45
N LEU A 435 8.64 17.11 -9.84
CA LEU A 435 8.54 18.07 -8.74
C LEU A 435 9.24 17.58 -7.47
N GLY A 436 9.36 16.26 -7.26
CA GLY A 436 9.92 15.73 -6.02
C GLY A 436 9.21 16.33 -4.80
N ALA A 437 10.00 16.91 -3.89
CA ALA A 437 9.52 17.54 -2.66
C ALA A 437 9.59 19.08 -2.66
N VAL A 438 9.71 19.72 -3.83
CA VAL A 438 9.79 21.20 -3.91
C VAL A 438 8.41 21.87 -3.85
N ARG A 439 7.33 21.08 -3.91
CA ARG A 439 5.95 21.53 -3.84
C ARG A 439 5.17 20.73 -2.80
N GLY A 440 4.03 21.28 -2.38
CA GLY A 440 3.05 20.58 -1.55
C GLY A 440 2.25 19.53 -2.34
N LEU A 441 1.53 18.67 -1.63
CA LEU A 441 0.70 17.62 -2.23
C LEU A 441 -0.35 18.18 -3.21
N PRO A 442 -1.08 19.28 -2.92
CA PRO A 442 -2.06 19.83 -3.85
C PRO A 442 -1.44 20.20 -5.21
N GLU A 443 -0.24 20.76 -5.22
CA GLU A 443 0.46 21.15 -6.44
C GLU A 443 0.98 19.93 -7.22
N ILE A 444 1.49 18.91 -6.52
CA ILE A 444 1.94 17.63 -7.12
C ILE A 444 0.74 16.92 -7.77
N TYR A 445 -0.39 16.81 -7.06
CA TYR A 445 -1.61 16.22 -7.60
C TYR A 445 -2.16 17.01 -8.80
N ALA A 446 -2.17 18.34 -8.71
CA ALA A 446 -2.58 19.20 -9.83
C ALA A 446 -1.69 19.01 -11.05
N ALA A 447 -0.37 18.88 -10.90
CA ALA A 447 0.54 18.56 -11.98
C ALA A 447 0.20 17.21 -12.64
N ALA A 448 -0.12 16.17 -11.84
CA ALA A 448 -0.54 14.86 -12.33
C ALA A 448 -1.94 14.88 -13.00
N GLY A 449 -2.66 15.97 -12.96
CA GLY A 449 -4.04 16.06 -13.45
C GLY A 449 -5.08 15.58 -12.48
N ALA A 450 -4.73 15.46 -11.22
CA ALA A 450 -5.58 15.04 -10.12
C ALA A 450 -5.85 16.20 -9.15
N ARG A 451 -6.74 15.99 -8.22
CA ARG A 451 -7.03 16.88 -7.11
C ARG A 451 -6.85 16.11 -5.80
N LEU A 452 -6.07 16.65 -4.86
CA LEU A 452 -6.05 16.15 -3.49
C LEU A 452 -7.43 16.38 -2.87
N SER A 453 -8.15 15.32 -2.53
CA SER A 453 -9.51 15.41 -2.03
C SER A 453 -9.90 14.23 -1.18
N PHE A 454 -10.67 14.49 -0.15
CA PHE A 454 -11.30 13.54 0.77
C PHE A 454 -12.82 13.55 0.62
N ASP A 455 -13.29 14.15 -0.48
CA ASP A 455 -14.71 14.38 -0.73
C ASP A 455 -15.38 13.10 -1.27
N ALA A 456 -16.51 12.77 -0.64
CA ALA A 456 -17.29 11.59 -1.03
C ALA A 456 -17.90 11.69 -2.43
N THR A 457 -18.11 12.88 -2.97
CA THR A 457 -18.62 13.06 -4.33
C THR A 457 -17.57 12.60 -5.35
N LEU A 458 -16.33 13.10 -5.23
CA LEU A 458 -15.24 12.66 -6.10
C LEU A 458 -14.97 11.16 -5.94
N ILE A 459 -14.92 10.66 -4.69
CA ILE A 459 -14.67 9.23 -4.44
C ILE A 459 -15.79 8.40 -5.06
N GLY A 460 -17.06 8.84 -4.94
CA GLY A 460 -18.19 8.16 -5.57
C GLY A 460 -18.09 8.10 -7.10
N GLU A 461 -17.76 9.22 -7.76
CA GLU A 461 -17.53 9.27 -9.21
C GLU A 461 -16.40 8.28 -9.66
N LEU A 462 -15.36 8.13 -8.86
CA LEU A 462 -14.26 7.21 -9.19
C LEU A 462 -14.65 5.75 -8.96
N VAL A 463 -15.45 5.48 -7.94
CA VAL A 463 -16.03 4.15 -7.69
C VAL A 463 -16.96 3.75 -8.83
N GLU A 464 -17.85 4.64 -9.27
CA GLU A 464 -18.72 4.41 -10.42
C GLU A 464 -17.92 4.06 -11.68
N LEU A 465 -16.84 4.82 -11.97
CA LEU A 465 -15.94 4.53 -13.07
C LEU A 465 -15.31 3.12 -12.96
N VAL A 466 -14.86 2.72 -11.78
CA VAL A 466 -14.28 1.38 -11.56
C VAL A 466 -15.35 0.30 -11.76
N GLU A 467 -16.57 0.50 -11.24
CA GLU A 467 -17.67 -0.45 -11.41
C GLU A 467 -18.12 -0.56 -12.88
N GLU A 468 -18.16 0.54 -13.62
CA GLU A 468 -18.45 0.54 -15.06
C GLU A 468 -17.41 -0.27 -15.84
N GLU A 469 -16.13 -0.09 -15.53
CA GLU A 469 -15.05 -0.84 -16.20
C GLU A 469 -15.07 -2.32 -15.82
N ILE A 470 -15.32 -2.66 -14.55
CA ILE A 470 -15.56 -4.04 -14.10
C ILE A 470 -16.72 -4.66 -14.88
N GLY A 471 -17.83 -3.93 -15.04
CA GLY A 471 -19.00 -4.38 -15.82
C GLY A 471 -18.66 -4.63 -17.29
N ARG A 472 -17.88 -3.72 -17.90
CA ARG A 472 -17.42 -3.84 -19.29
C ARG A 472 -16.52 -5.07 -19.49
N ILE A 473 -15.58 -5.31 -18.58
CA ILE A 473 -14.68 -6.47 -18.64
C ILE A 473 -15.48 -7.77 -18.49
N ARG A 474 -16.38 -7.85 -17.51
CA ARG A 474 -17.23 -9.03 -17.29
C ARG A 474 -18.11 -9.37 -18.50
N GLY A 475 -18.64 -8.36 -19.19
CA GLY A 475 -19.40 -8.57 -20.44
C GLY A 475 -18.59 -9.11 -21.60
N ARG A 476 -17.25 -9.14 -21.49
CA ARG A 476 -16.33 -9.70 -22.51
C ARG A 476 -15.79 -11.08 -22.11
N VAL A 477 -15.81 -11.43 -20.85
CA VAL A 477 -15.34 -12.73 -20.32
C VAL A 477 -16.48 -13.77 -20.35
N GLY A 478 -17.75 -13.34 -20.27
CA GLY A 478 -18.95 -14.19 -20.40
C GLY A 478 -19.44 -14.22 -21.78
#